data_3a2047b863973668e0638131abdc7737
#
_entry.id   3a2047b863973668e0638131abdc7737
#
_cell.length_a   1.000
_cell.length_b   1.000
_cell.length_c   1.000
_cell.angle_alpha   90.00
_cell.angle_beta   90.00
_cell.angle_gamma   90.00
#
_symmetry.space_group_name_H-M   'P 1'
#
loop_
_entity.id
_entity.type
_entity.pdbx_description
1 polymer ?
#
loop_
_entity_poly.entity_id
_entity_poly.type
_entity_poly.pdbx_seq_one_letter_code
_entity_poly.pdbx_strand_id
1 'polypeptide(L)'
;MATLFGFWIASVGIITCLSSSNKGAFINSFLYMFGMTLCFYGLKYILGFYIPRFSNEGQFQTDLFIVYSILSAVCGIGSFVLYFWNRQNVFNSFLYALPAGGMLAEAAACLIILHNRHMLLAQTIFDTAFGLLFGVWLYKKAYNKLLYIGTVMIVALLVFLLVYKPFLLTVS
;
A
#
# COMPACT_ATOMS: atom_id res chain seq x y z
N MET A 1 -9.60 -13.49 1.96
CA MET A 1 -8.92 -12.48 2.80
C MET A 1 -8.73 -11.23 1.97
N ALA A 2 -9.30 -10.10 2.40
CA ALA A 2 -9.06 -8.83 1.74
C ALA A 2 -7.62 -8.41 2.01
N THR A 3 -6.81 -8.33 0.97
CA THR A 3 -5.46 -7.79 1.11
C THR A 3 -5.58 -6.28 1.08
N LEU A 4 -5.48 -5.67 2.24
CA LEU A 4 -5.53 -4.23 2.38
C LEU A 4 -4.13 -3.68 2.08
N PHE A 5 -4.05 -2.82 1.08
CA PHE A 5 -2.79 -2.29 0.57
C PHE A 5 -2.32 -1.01 1.29
N GLY A 6 -3.15 -0.42 2.16
CA GLY A 6 -2.84 0.86 2.81
C GLY A 6 -1.53 0.84 3.58
N PHE A 7 -1.30 -0.20 4.38
CA PHE A 7 -0.02 -0.37 5.08
C PHE A 7 1.17 -0.50 4.11
N TRP A 8 0.99 -1.15 2.96
CA TRP A 8 2.03 -1.30 1.95
C TRP A 8 2.34 0.03 1.26
N ILE A 9 1.29 0.78 0.87
CA ILE A 9 1.43 2.11 0.29
C ILE A 9 2.14 3.06 1.27
N ALA A 10 1.73 3.04 2.54
CA ALA A 10 2.33 3.85 3.60
C ALA A 10 3.82 3.52 3.78
N SER A 11 4.15 2.23 3.94
CA SER A 11 5.52 1.76 4.14
C SER A 11 6.43 2.10 2.97
N VAL A 12 5.98 1.82 1.73
CA VAL A 12 6.73 2.16 0.50
C VAL A 12 6.94 3.68 0.40
N GLY A 13 5.90 4.46 0.69
CA GLY A 13 5.99 5.92 0.70
C GLY A 13 7.03 6.44 1.69
N ILE A 14 7.01 5.97 2.93
CA ILE A 14 7.99 6.33 3.98
C ILE A 14 9.41 5.93 3.55
N ILE A 15 9.61 4.69 3.12
CA ILE A 15 10.92 4.18 2.71
C ILE A 15 11.47 5.00 1.54
N THR A 16 10.62 5.34 0.56
CA THR A 16 11.00 6.18 -0.56
C THR A 16 11.45 7.57 -0.10
N CYS A 17 10.75 8.17 0.88
CA CYS A 17 11.11 9.47 1.45
C CYS A 17 12.45 9.45 2.21
N LEU A 18 12.77 8.34 2.86
CA LEU A 18 14.01 8.16 3.64
C LEU A 18 15.19 7.70 2.79
N SER A 19 14.95 7.30 1.55
CA SER A 19 16.01 6.82 0.65
C SER A 19 16.81 7.98 0.07
N SER A 20 18.10 7.74 -0.18
CA SER A 20 19.04 8.74 -0.72
C SER A 20 19.19 8.68 -2.25
N SER A 21 18.68 7.64 -2.90
CA SER A 21 18.79 7.44 -4.35
C SER A 21 17.66 6.57 -4.90
N ASN A 22 17.41 6.62 -6.22
CA ASN A 22 16.42 5.76 -6.88
C ASN A 22 16.71 4.27 -6.64
N LYS A 23 17.99 3.86 -6.78
CA LYS A 23 18.39 2.46 -6.53
C LYS A 23 18.22 2.07 -5.07
N GLY A 24 18.57 2.98 -4.15
CA GLY A 24 18.35 2.78 -2.71
C GLY A 24 16.87 2.65 -2.38
N ALA A 25 16.00 3.48 -2.96
CA ALA A 25 14.55 3.39 -2.79
C ALA A 25 14.00 2.03 -3.26
N PHE A 26 14.43 1.56 -4.45
CA PHE A 26 14.08 0.23 -4.96
C PHE A 26 14.50 -0.89 -4.00
N ILE A 27 15.79 -0.93 -3.65
CA ILE A 27 16.37 -2.01 -2.84
C ILE A 27 15.73 -2.04 -1.45
N ASN A 28 15.62 -0.89 -0.79
CA ASN A 28 15.07 -0.80 0.56
C ASN A 28 13.59 -1.19 0.59
N SER A 29 12.79 -0.73 -0.37
CA SER A 29 11.37 -1.09 -0.45
C SER A 29 11.18 -2.57 -0.80
N PHE A 30 11.94 -3.10 -1.75
CA PHE A 30 11.90 -4.51 -2.09
C PHE A 30 12.27 -5.39 -0.89
N LEU A 31 13.42 -5.12 -0.27
CA LEU A 31 13.90 -5.93 0.87
C LEU A 31 12.95 -5.86 2.06
N TYR A 32 12.38 -4.69 2.34
CA TYR A 32 11.40 -4.54 3.41
C TYR A 32 10.14 -5.38 3.14
N MET A 33 9.54 -5.23 1.96
CA MET A 33 8.32 -5.94 1.58
C MET A 33 8.53 -7.44 1.45
N PHE A 34 9.64 -7.84 0.83
CA PHE A 34 10.02 -9.24 0.70
C PHE A 34 10.31 -9.86 2.07
N GLY A 35 11.05 -9.15 2.94
CA GLY A 35 11.31 -9.57 4.31
C GLY A 35 10.03 -9.77 5.12
N MET A 36 9.07 -8.87 5.03
CA MET A 36 7.75 -9.03 5.66
C MET A 36 7.02 -10.28 5.13
N THR A 37 7.04 -10.49 3.82
CA THR A 37 6.42 -11.66 3.18
C THR A 37 7.09 -12.95 3.67
N LEU A 38 8.42 -13.00 3.67
CA LEU A 38 9.20 -14.13 4.14
C LEU A 38 8.93 -14.43 5.62
N CYS A 39 8.96 -13.41 6.47
CA CYS A 39 8.68 -13.57 7.90
C CYS A 39 7.25 -14.05 8.14
N PHE A 40 6.26 -13.49 7.44
CA PHE A 40 4.86 -13.87 7.62
C PHE A 40 4.61 -15.34 7.23
N TYR A 41 5.02 -15.74 6.04
CA TYR A 41 4.80 -17.12 5.57
C TYR A 41 5.71 -18.12 6.26
N GLY A 42 6.96 -17.76 6.57
CA GLY A 42 7.87 -18.58 7.35
C GLY A 42 7.37 -18.80 8.77
N LEU A 43 6.93 -17.73 9.46
CA LEU A 43 6.39 -17.84 10.81
C LEU A 43 5.08 -18.64 10.83
N LYS A 44 4.19 -18.41 9.85
CA LYS A 44 2.95 -19.18 9.71
C LYS A 44 3.24 -20.68 9.51
N TYR A 45 4.23 -21.03 8.71
CA TYR A 45 4.66 -22.40 8.51
C TYR A 45 5.19 -23.04 9.81
N ILE A 46 6.09 -22.34 10.51
CA ILE A 46 6.66 -22.82 11.78
C ILE A 46 5.56 -22.99 12.85
N LEU A 47 4.71 -21.98 13.01
CA LEU A 47 3.60 -22.03 13.98
C LEU A 47 2.58 -23.12 13.65
N GLY A 48 2.44 -23.48 12.39
CA GLY A 48 1.57 -24.58 11.96
C GLY A 48 1.94 -25.93 12.57
N PHE A 49 3.21 -26.16 12.97
CA PHE A 49 3.62 -27.38 13.68
C PHE A 49 3.18 -27.41 15.15
N TYR A 50 3.00 -26.24 15.77
CA TYR A 50 2.71 -26.12 17.20
C TYR A 50 1.25 -25.77 17.50
N ILE A 51 0.60 -25.07 16.59
CA ILE A 51 -0.75 -24.54 16.79
C ILE A 51 -1.68 -25.01 15.65
N PRO A 52 -2.63 -25.94 15.93
CA PRO A 52 -3.51 -26.50 14.89
C PRO A 52 -4.29 -25.45 14.09
N ARG A 53 -4.60 -24.30 14.69
CA ARG A 53 -5.31 -23.18 14.01
C ARG A 53 -4.51 -22.56 12.85
N PHE A 54 -3.18 -22.67 12.84
CA PHE A 54 -2.30 -22.20 11.79
C PHE A 54 -1.86 -23.32 10.84
N SER A 55 -2.25 -24.58 11.12
CA SER A 55 -1.87 -25.71 10.28
C SER A 55 -2.68 -25.70 8.98
N ASN A 56 -2.00 -25.42 7.88
CA ASN A 56 -2.46 -25.77 6.55
C ASN A 56 -1.85 -27.15 6.22
N GLU A 57 -2.22 -28.19 6.98
CA GLU A 57 -1.77 -29.57 6.78
C GLU A 57 -0.23 -29.73 6.72
N GLY A 58 0.54 -28.85 7.37
CA GLY A 58 2.00 -28.83 7.33
C GLY A 58 2.61 -28.38 6.00
N GLN A 59 1.81 -27.83 5.08
CA GLN A 59 2.30 -27.37 3.79
C GLN A 59 2.61 -25.88 3.81
N PHE A 60 3.76 -25.50 3.22
CA PHE A 60 4.10 -24.11 2.96
C PHE A 60 3.22 -23.55 1.84
N GLN A 61 2.61 -22.37 2.05
CA GLN A 61 1.74 -21.73 1.05
C GLN A 61 2.57 -21.08 -0.08
N THR A 62 3.20 -21.93 -0.91
CA THR A 62 4.13 -21.52 -1.96
C THR A 62 3.50 -20.54 -2.95
N ASP A 63 2.28 -20.80 -3.39
CA ASP A 63 1.59 -19.96 -4.39
C ASP A 63 1.40 -18.53 -3.90
N LEU A 64 0.90 -18.37 -2.68
CA LEU A 64 0.73 -17.06 -2.08
C LEU A 64 2.07 -16.38 -1.80
N PHE A 65 3.07 -17.14 -1.35
CA PHE A 65 4.42 -16.60 -1.14
C PHE A 65 5.02 -16.05 -2.44
N ILE A 66 4.87 -16.77 -3.56
CA ILE A 66 5.35 -16.32 -4.87
C ILE A 66 4.61 -15.04 -5.30
N VAL A 67 3.28 -15.01 -5.19
CA VAL A 67 2.47 -13.83 -5.56
C VAL A 67 2.91 -12.59 -4.77
N TYR A 68 3.07 -12.70 -3.44
CA TYR A 68 3.50 -11.58 -2.61
C TYR A 68 4.98 -11.21 -2.81
N SER A 69 5.82 -12.16 -3.21
CA SER A 69 7.22 -11.87 -3.60
C SER A 69 7.28 -11.06 -4.89
N ILE A 70 6.45 -11.40 -5.88
CA ILE A 70 6.31 -10.61 -7.12
C ILE A 70 5.76 -9.22 -6.79
N LEU A 71 4.74 -9.13 -5.94
CA LEU A 71 4.18 -7.85 -5.51
C LEU A 71 5.24 -6.99 -4.78
N SER A 72 6.12 -7.60 -4.00
CA SER A 72 7.25 -6.91 -3.36
C SER A 72 8.21 -6.31 -4.41
N ALA A 73 8.48 -7.02 -5.51
CA ALA A 73 9.27 -6.48 -6.61
C ALA A 73 8.57 -5.31 -7.30
N VAL A 74 7.26 -5.40 -7.52
CA VAL A 74 6.44 -4.29 -8.05
C VAL A 74 6.49 -3.07 -7.13
N CYS A 75 6.41 -3.26 -5.81
CA CYS A 75 6.58 -2.18 -4.83
C CYS A 75 7.97 -1.54 -4.92
N GLY A 76 9.03 -2.33 -5.11
CA GLY A 76 10.38 -1.81 -5.35
C GLY A 76 10.46 -0.94 -6.60
N ILE A 77 9.90 -1.41 -7.73
CA ILE A 77 9.83 -0.63 -8.98
C ILE A 77 9.02 0.66 -8.76
N GLY A 78 7.88 0.57 -8.08
CA GLY A 78 7.07 1.72 -7.71
C GLY A 78 7.87 2.75 -6.91
N SER A 79 8.64 2.31 -5.91
CA SER A 79 9.50 3.16 -5.10
C SER A 79 10.61 3.83 -5.92
N PHE A 80 11.21 3.09 -6.87
CA PHE A 80 12.20 3.66 -7.81
C PHE A 80 11.60 4.82 -8.63
N VAL A 81 10.39 4.64 -9.13
CA VAL A 81 9.68 5.67 -9.91
C VAL A 81 9.24 6.82 -9.00
N LEU A 82 8.68 6.53 -7.83
CA LEU A 82 8.26 7.55 -6.89
C LEU A 82 9.41 8.44 -6.43
N TYR A 83 10.63 7.93 -6.31
CA TYR A 83 11.79 8.71 -5.90
C TYR A 83 12.06 9.93 -6.81
N PHE A 84 11.59 9.92 -8.08
CA PHE A 84 11.68 11.09 -8.97
C PHE A 84 10.86 12.29 -8.48
N TRP A 85 9.99 12.13 -7.49
CA TRP A 85 9.30 13.25 -6.83
C TRP A 85 10.24 14.25 -6.15
N ASN A 86 11.48 13.85 -5.83
CA ASN A 86 12.49 14.76 -5.26
C ASN A 86 13.01 15.80 -6.28
N ARG A 87 12.66 15.66 -7.56
CA ARG A 87 13.00 16.66 -8.58
C ARG A 87 11.97 17.78 -8.55
N GLN A 88 12.43 19.04 -8.50
CA GLN A 88 11.56 20.22 -8.49
C GLN A 88 11.04 20.52 -9.91
N ASN A 89 10.01 19.82 -10.33
CA ASN A 89 9.31 20.05 -11.59
C ASN A 89 7.81 19.71 -11.45
N VAL A 90 7.01 20.00 -12.47
CA VAL A 90 5.56 19.74 -12.48
C VAL A 90 5.24 18.26 -12.24
N PHE A 91 6.08 17.35 -12.72
CA PHE A 91 5.93 15.91 -12.56
C PHE A 91 6.02 15.43 -11.10
N ASN A 92 6.71 16.17 -10.26
CA ASN A 92 6.77 15.95 -8.82
C ASN A 92 5.36 15.94 -8.18
N SER A 93 4.52 16.90 -8.55
CA SER A 93 3.16 17.00 -7.99
C SER A 93 2.29 15.79 -8.35
N PHE A 94 2.47 15.25 -9.56
CA PHE A 94 1.82 14.00 -9.99
C PHE A 94 2.29 12.81 -9.15
N LEU A 95 3.60 12.64 -8.98
CA LEU A 95 4.16 11.50 -8.22
C LEU A 95 3.77 11.54 -6.74
N TYR A 96 3.78 12.72 -6.12
CA TYR A 96 3.34 12.86 -4.73
C TYR A 96 1.85 12.54 -4.54
N ALA A 97 1.04 12.74 -5.56
CA ALA A 97 -0.39 12.46 -5.49
C ALA A 97 -0.74 10.96 -5.53
N LEU A 98 0.12 10.11 -6.12
CA LEU A 98 -0.16 8.68 -6.29
C LEU A 98 -0.40 7.95 -4.96
N PRO A 99 0.53 7.98 -3.98
CA PRO A 99 0.31 7.29 -2.71
C PRO A 99 -0.84 7.91 -1.90
N ALA A 100 -1.00 9.23 -1.93
CA ALA A 100 -2.10 9.90 -1.23
C ALA A 100 -3.47 9.49 -1.80
N GLY A 101 -3.61 9.48 -3.14
CA GLY A 101 -4.82 9.01 -3.82
C GLY A 101 -5.12 7.54 -3.58
N GLY A 102 -4.09 6.69 -3.60
CA GLY A 102 -4.23 5.26 -3.29
C GLY A 102 -4.76 5.01 -1.88
N MET A 103 -4.21 5.70 -0.88
CA MET A 103 -4.66 5.58 0.51
C MET A 103 -6.07 6.11 0.72
N LEU A 104 -6.46 7.21 0.06
CA LEU A 104 -7.83 7.72 0.15
C LEU A 104 -8.84 6.77 -0.49
N ALA A 105 -8.48 6.10 -1.60
CA ALA A 105 -9.32 5.07 -2.20
C ALA A 105 -9.56 3.89 -1.25
N GLU A 106 -8.51 3.44 -0.57
CA GLU A 106 -8.61 2.35 0.40
C GLU A 106 -9.41 2.76 1.63
N ALA A 107 -9.16 3.95 2.17
CA ALA A 107 -9.93 4.49 3.29
C ALA A 107 -11.44 4.53 2.97
N ALA A 108 -11.81 4.96 1.75
CA ALA A 108 -13.20 4.94 1.29
C ALA A 108 -13.78 3.51 1.23
N ALA A 109 -13.01 2.54 0.73
CA ALA A 109 -13.42 1.14 0.69
C ALA A 109 -13.57 0.55 2.10
N CYS A 110 -12.63 0.82 3.00
CA CYS A 110 -12.68 0.39 4.40
C CYS A 110 -13.87 1.00 5.15
N LEU A 111 -14.22 2.27 4.88
CA LEU A 111 -15.41 2.92 5.43
C LEU A 111 -16.70 2.22 5.01
N ILE A 112 -16.81 1.80 3.75
CA ILE A 112 -17.98 1.05 3.25
C ILE A 112 -18.08 -0.32 3.94
N ILE A 113 -16.96 -1.04 4.08
CA ILE A 113 -16.92 -2.34 4.77
C ILE A 113 -17.27 -2.16 6.25
N LEU A 114 -16.75 -1.12 6.89
CA LEU A 114 -17.05 -0.81 8.29
C LEU A 114 -18.53 -0.52 8.49
N HIS A 115 -19.15 0.26 7.59
CA HIS A 115 -20.57 0.57 7.65
C HIS A 115 -21.44 -0.68 7.47
N ASN A 116 -21.13 -1.53 6.51
CA ASN A 116 -21.96 -2.69 6.15
C ASN A 116 -21.75 -3.91 7.06
N ARG A 117 -20.54 -4.12 7.56
CA ARG A 117 -20.14 -5.34 8.27
C ARG A 117 -19.58 -5.12 9.67
N HIS A 118 -19.43 -3.89 10.11
CA HIS A 118 -18.81 -3.50 11.40
C HIS A 118 -17.40 -4.11 11.62
N MET A 119 -16.66 -4.32 10.52
CA MET A 119 -15.33 -4.90 10.53
C MET A 119 -14.30 -3.86 10.07
N LEU A 120 -13.00 -4.10 10.36
CA LEU A 120 -11.87 -3.29 9.90
C LEU A 120 -11.79 -1.88 10.51
N LEU A 121 -12.36 -1.65 11.71
CA LEU A 121 -12.31 -0.34 12.38
C LEU A 121 -10.87 0.19 12.52
N ALA A 122 -9.93 -0.64 12.99
CA ALA A 122 -8.53 -0.24 13.18
C ALA A 122 -7.86 0.13 11.85
N GLN A 123 -8.15 -0.63 10.77
CA GLN A 123 -7.63 -0.36 9.43
C GLN A 123 -8.21 0.95 8.90
N THR A 124 -9.52 1.16 9.03
CA THR A 124 -10.18 2.40 8.60
C THR A 124 -9.58 3.63 9.29
N ILE A 125 -9.35 3.54 10.61
CA ILE A 125 -8.69 4.63 11.36
C ILE A 125 -7.28 4.86 10.84
N PHE A 126 -6.49 3.80 10.64
CA PHE A 126 -5.12 3.89 10.14
C PHE A 126 -5.08 4.54 8.75
N ASP A 127 -5.86 4.02 7.78
CA ASP A 127 -5.83 4.49 6.40
C ASP A 127 -6.32 5.94 6.29
N THR A 128 -7.37 6.30 7.05
CA THR A 128 -7.87 7.67 7.07
C THR A 128 -6.87 8.63 7.71
N ALA A 129 -6.37 8.30 8.90
CA ALA A 129 -5.44 9.16 9.62
C ALA A 129 -4.11 9.32 8.86
N PHE A 130 -3.53 8.20 8.40
CA PHE A 130 -2.27 8.22 7.66
C PHE A 130 -2.44 8.87 6.29
N GLY A 131 -3.54 8.57 5.58
CA GLY A 131 -3.85 9.17 4.28
C GLY A 131 -3.96 10.70 4.37
N LEU A 132 -4.62 11.22 5.39
CA LEU A 132 -4.72 12.66 5.64
C LEU A 132 -3.36 13.27 6.02
N LEU A 133 -2.68 12.71 7.00
CA LEU A 133 -1.38 13.23 7.47
C LEU A 133 -0.33 13.21 6.35
N PHE A 134 -0.22 12.08 5.67
CA PHE A 134 0.73 11.90 4.57
C PHE A 134 0.34 12.75 3.35
N GLY A 135 -0.96 12.82 3.05
CA GLY A 135 -1.48 13.68 1.99
C GLY A 135 -1.18 15.16 2.21
N VAL A 136 -1.40 15.68 3.43
CA VAL A 136 -1.08 17.06 3.79
C VAL A 136 0.43 17.31 3.75
N TRP A 137 1.23 16.36 4.23
CA TRP A 137 2.68 16.48 4.21
C TRP A 137 3.24 16.53 2.77
N LEU A 138 2.75 15.66 1.88
CA LEU A 138 3.13 15.65 0.46
C LEU A 138 2.63 16.89 -0.29
N TYR A 139 1.41 17.38 0.04
CA TYR A 139 0.89 18.63 -0.50
C TYR A 139 1.81 19.83 -0.26
N LYS A 140 2.40 19.91 0.95
CA LYS A 140 3.35 20.99 1.27
C LYS A 140 4.60 20.94 0.40
N LYS A 141 5.02 19.74 -0.05
CA LYS A 141 6.20 19.51 -0.90
C LYS A 141 5.91 19.61 -2.39
N ALA A 142 4.64 19.52 -2.80
CA ALA A 142 4.24 19.55 -4.20
C ALA A 142 4.55 20.91 -4.85
N TYR A 143 5.16 20.88 -6.04
CA TYR A 143 5.50 22.08 -6.82
C TYR A 143 4.24 22.83 -7.27
N ASN A 144 3.26 22.12 -7.83
CA ASN A 144 1.96 22.68 -8.24
C ASN A 144 0.84 22.06 -7.40
N LYS A 145 0.29 22.85 -6.48
CA LYS A 145 -0.72 22.41 -5.52
C LYS A 145 -2.06 22.06 -6.18
N LEU A 146 -2.44 22.78 -7.23
CA LEU A 146 -3.69 22.52 -7.95
C LEU A 146 -3.61 21.16 -8.69
N LEU A 147 -2.50 20.92 -9.39
CA LEU A 147 -2.23 19.65 -10.06
C LEU A 147 -2.20 18.50 -9.06
N TYR A 148 -1.59 18.70 -7.89
CA TYR A 148 -1.56 17.69 -6.83
C TYR A 148 -2.98 17.29 -6.41
N ILE A 149 -3.84 18.26 -6.05
CA ILE A 149 -5.21 17.98 -5.61
C ILE A 149 -6.00 17.28 -6.72
N GLY A 150 -5.96 17.81 -7.95
CA GLY A 150 -6.64 17.18 -9.10
C GLY A 150 -6.19 15.73 -9.33
N THR A 151 -4.89 15.49 -9.26
CA THR A 151 -4.35 14.13 -9.42
C THR A 151 -4.74 13.20 -8.26
N VAL A 152 -4.72 13.67 -7.02
CA VAL A 152 -5.18 12.88 -5.86
C VAL A 152 -6.62 12.43 -6.05
N MET A 153 -7.52 13.32 -6.47
CA MET A 153 -8.93 13.00 -6.70
C MET A 153 -9.12 12.00 -7.84
N ILE A 154 -8.41 12.20 -8.95
CA ILE A 154 -8.46 11.28 -10.10
C ILE A 154 -7.93 9.90 -9.72
N VAL A 155 -6.78 9.83 -9.06
CA VAL A 155 -6.16 8.56 -8.64
C VAL A 155 -7.05 7.85 -7.62
N ALA A 156 -7.58 8.57 -6.63
CA ALA A 156 -8.49 7.99 -5.64
C ALA A 156 -9.73 7.38 -6.31
N LEU A 157 -10.34 8.10 -7.26
CA LEU A 157 -11.50 7.61 -8.00
C LEU A 157 -11.16 6.39 -8.86
N LEU A 158 -10.06 6.45 -9.62
CA LEU A 158 -9.64 5.34 -10.51
C LEU A 158 -9.31 4.08 -9.70
N VAL A 159 -8.51 4.21 -8.64
CA VAL A 159 -8.15 3.07 -7.79
C VAL A 159 -9.38 2.50 -7.10
N PHE A 160 -10.28 3.35 -6.61
CA PHE A 160 -11.53 2.89 -6.03
C PHE A 160 -12.39 2.11 -7.03
N LEU A 161 -12.60 2.64 -8.23
CA LEU A 161 -13.44 2.01 -9.25
C LEU A 161 -12.84 0.72 -9.82
N LEU A 162 -11.52 0.69 -10.06
CA LEU A 162 -10.87 -0.43 -10.73
C LEU A 162 -10.46 -1.55 -9.77
N VAL A 163 -10.08 -1.21 -8.53
CA VAL A 163 -9.55 -2.17 -7.57
C VAL A 163 -10.58 -2.52 -6.50
N TYR A 164 -11.13 -1.52 -5.83
CA TYR A 164 -11.97 -1.76 -4.64
C TYR A 164 -13.42 -2.03 -4.97
N LYS A 165 -14.00 -1.39 -5.97
CA LYS A 165 -15.41 -1.65 -6.33
C LYS A 165 -15.67 -3.09 -6.77
N PRO A 166 -14.86 -3.73 -7.64
CA PRO A 166 -15.02 -5.15 -7.96
C PRO A 166 -14.90 -6.03 -6.72
N PHE A 167 -13.94 -5.72 -5.85
CA PHE A 167 -13.75 -6.43 -4.60
C PHE A 167 -14.97 -6.30 -3.65
N LEU A 168 -15.53 -5.10 -3.49
CA LEU A 168 -16.73 -4.88 -2.67
C LEU A 168 -17.93 -5.68 -3.20
N LEU A 169 -18.09 -5.83 -4.52
CA LEU A 169 -19.15 -6.64 -5.14
C LEU A 169 -18.99 -8.15 -4.90
N THR A 170 -17.77 -8.64 -4.70
CA THR A 170 -17.53 -10.06 -4.39
C THR A 170 -17.71 -10.36 -2.90
N VAL A 171 -17.68 -9.34 -2.06
CA VAL A 171 -17.78 -9.45 -0.60
C VAL A 171 -19.17 -9.08 -0.08
N SER A 172 -20.00 -8.40 -0.90
CA SER A 172 -21.41 -8.12 -0.58
C SER A 172 -22.28 -9.36 -0.71
#